data_522beb1a1aee72953deb5cc16d4dc323
#
_entry.id   522beb1a1aee72953deb5cc16d4dc323
#
_cell.length_a   1.000
_cell.length_b   1.000
_cell.length_c   1.000
_cell.angle_alpha   90.00
_cell.angle_beta   90.00
_cell.angle_gamma   90.00
#
_symmetry.space_group_name_H-M   'P 1'
#
loop_
_entity.id
_entity.type
_entity.pdbx_description
1 polymer ?
#
loop_
_entity_poly.entity_id
_entity_poly.type
_entity_poly.pdbx_seq_one_letter_code
_entity_poly.pdbx_strand_id
1 'polypeptide(L)'
;MENMEDIKPTTLERIHSAAKREFLEKGFLGASLRNIVKTAGVTTGAFYGYYDSKEKLFDALVSEQYEHIMDMYVSTQNSFKELEAEKQQANMGKIGGDCLEQMIDYMYANEDEFRLILMCSKGTRYENM
;
A
#
# COMPACT_ATOMS: atom_id res chain seq x y z
N MET A 1 6.74 -16.22 -30.86
CA MET A 1 7.31 -15.33 -29.84
C MET A 1 6.34 -14.21 -29.58
N GLU A 2 5.80 -14.15 -28.36
CA GLU A 2 4.84 -13.13 -28.03
C GLU A 2 5.52 -11.79 -27.84
N ASN A 3 4.97 -10.77 -28.46
CA ASN A 3 5.37 -9.40 -28.23
C ASN A 3 4.79 -8.92 -26.91
N MET A 4 5.41 -7.93 -26.25
CA MET A 4 4.84 -7.33 -25.05
C MET A 4 3.43 -6.77 -25.28
N GLU A 5 3.12 -6.39 -26.51
CA GLU A 5 1.79 -5.93 -26.92
C GLU A 5 0.73 -7.03 -26.85
N ASP A 6 1.14 -8.29 -26.91
CA ASP A 6 0.24 -9.44 -26.87
C ASP A 6 -0.03 -9.91 -25.43
N ILE A 7 0.67 -9.34 -24.45
CA ILE A 7 0.50 -9.69 -23.04
C ILE A 7 -0.69 -8.92 -22.49
N LYS A 8 -1.76 -9.66 -22.17
CA LYS A 8 -2.97 -9.08 -21.59
C LYS A 8 -2.89 -9.11 -20.07
N PRO A 9 -3.43 -8.10 -19.37
CA PRO A 9 -3.51 -8.15 -17.91
C PRO A 9 -4.34 -9.34 -17.46
N THR A 10 -3.94 -9.97 -16.37
CA THR A 10 -4.72 -11.02 -15.74
C THR A 10 -6.00 -10.45 -15.14
N THR A 11 -6.96 -11.31 -14.80
CA THR A 11 -8.18 -10.90 -14.11
C THR A 11 -7.85 -10.16 -12.82
N LEU A 12 -6.91 -10.68 -12.03
CA LEU A 12 -6.49 -10.06 -10.77
C LEU A 12 -5.88 -8.69 -11.01
N GLU A 13 -5.01 -8.54 -12.00
CA GLU A 13 -4.40 -7.26 -12.35
C GLU A 13 -5.45 -6.23 -12.76
N ARG A 14 -6.47 -6.66 -13.50
CA ARG A 14 -7.57 -5.77 -13.91
C ARG A 14 -8.39 -5.31 -12.70
N ILE A 15 -8.66 -6.22 -11.76
CA ILE A 15 -9.35 -5.88 -10.52
C ILE A 15 -8.53 -4.87 -9.72
N HIS A 16 -7.22 -5.11 -9.55
CA HIS A 16 -6.33 -4.21 -8.80
C HIS A 16 -6.25 -2.82 -9.44
N SER A 17 -6.10 -2.73 -10.74
CA SER A 17 -6.04 -1.44 -11.45
C SER A 17 -7.34 -0.65 -11.30
N ALA A 18 -8.48 -1.32 -11.48
CA ALA A 18 -9.79 -0.69 -11.33
C ALA A 18 -10.03 -0.24 -9.89
N ALA A 19 -9.65 -1.08 -8.92
CA ALA A 19 -9.81 -0.77 -7.50
C ALA A 19 -8.93 0.41 -7.08
N LYS A 20 -7.68 0.41 -7.47
CA LYS A 20 -6.74 1.50 -7.17
C LYS A 20 -7.32 2.83 -7.65
N ARG A 21 -7.79 2.87 -8.88
CA ARG A 21 -8.37 4.06 -9.47
C ARG A 21 -9.62 4.53 -8.70
N GLU A 22 -10.51 3.60 -8.38
CA GLU A 22 -11.74 3.93 -7.65
C GLU A 22 -11.44 4.44 -6.25
N PHE A 23 -10.55 3.78 -5.51
CA PHE A 23 -10.18 4.21 -4.16
C PHE A 23 -9.43 5.54 -4.15
N LEU A 24 -8.53 5.78 -5.10
CA LEU A 24 -7.82 7.07 -5.19
C LEU A 24 -8.78 8.21 -5.49
N GLU A 25 -9.79 7.95 -6.31
CA GLU A 25 -10.76 8.98 -6.70
C GLU A 25 -11.78 9.27 -5.61
N LYS A 26 -12.29 8.24 -4.92
CA LYS A 26 -13.44 8.36 -4.01
C LYS A 26 -13.14 8.06 -2.54
N GLY A 27 -11.95 7.56 -2.23
CA GLY A 27 -11.62 7.04 -0.91
C GLY A 27 -12.28 5.68 -0.67
N PHE A 28 -11.89 5.00 0.39
CA PHE A 28 -12.41 3.66 0.69
C PHE A 28 -13.92 3.67 0.91
N LEU A 29 -14.42 4.59 1.76
CA LEU A 29 -15.85 4.64 2.10
C LEU A 29 -16.72 4.98 0.89
N GLY A 30 -16.25 5.89 0.03
CA GLY A 30 -17.01 6.31 -1.13
C GLY A 30 -16.89 5.39 -2.35
N ALA A 31 -15.95 4.45 -2.33
CA ALA A 31 -15.70 3.57 -3.46
C ALA A 31 -16.82 2.52 -3.62
N SER A 32 -17.14 2.23 -4.87
CA SER A 32 -18.20 1.30 -5.25
C SER A 32 -17.61 0.02 -5.81
N LEU A 33 -17.89 -1.12 -5.17
CA LEU A 33 -17.51 -2.44 -5.70
C LEU A 33 -18.14 -2.69 -7.07
N ARG A 34 -19.36 -2.24 -7.26
CA ARG A 34 -20.04 -2.35 -8.55
C ARG A 34 -19.25 -1.65 -9.66
N ASN A 35 -18.77 -0.44 -9.39
CA ASN A 35 -17.94 0.30 -10.35
C ASN A 35 -16.61 -0.38 -10.60
N ILE A 36 -15.98 -0.91 -9.55
CA ILE A 36 -14.71 -1.64 -9.68
C ILE A 36 -14.87 -2.86 -10.59
N VAL A 37 -15.90 -3.67 -10.33
CA VAL A 37 -16.20 -4.87 -11.12
C VAL A 37 -16.48 -4.51 -12.59
N LYS A 38 -17.28 -3.47 -12.80
CA LYS A 38 -17.61 -2.98 -14.13
C LYS A 38 -16.38 -2.47 -14.89
N THR A 39 -15.58 -1.64 -14.24
CA THR A 39 -14.34 -1.07 -14.82
C THR A 39 -13.33 -2.17 -15.15
N ALA A 40 -13.21 -3.16 -14.26
CA ALA A 40 -12.30 -4.29 -14.48
C ALA A 40 -12.76 -5.22 -15.61
N GLY A 41 -14.02 -5.14 -15.98
CA GLY A 41 -14.59 -6.01 -17.02
C GLY A 41 -14.72 -7.46 -16.57
N VAL A 42 -15.01 -7.68 -15.27
CA VAL A 42 -15.19 -9.01 -14.70
C VAL A 42 -16.61 -9.14 -14.14
N THR A 43 -17.03 -10.39 -13.88
CA THR A 43 -18.32 -10.61 -13.24
C THR A 43 -18.19 -10.44 -11.72
N THR A 44 -19.32 -10.17 -11.06
CA THR A 44 -19.38 -10.10 -9.61
C THR A 44 -18.93 -11.41 -8.98
N GLY A 45 -19.33 -12.55 -9.55
CA GLY A 45 -18.89 -13.85 -9.07
C GLY A 45 -17.40 -14.07 -9.19
N ALA A 46 -16.79 -13.63 -10.29
CA ALA A 46 -15.34 -13.70 -10.47
C ALA A 46 -14.62 -12.86 -9.41
N PHE A 47 -15.12 -11.65 -9.13
CA PHE A 47 -14.57 -10.80 -8.08
C PHE A 47 -14.58 -11.50 -6.71
N TYR A 48 -15.73 -12.05 -6.31
CA TYR A 48 -15.85 -12.73 -5.01
C TYR A 48 -15.05 -14.03 -4.92
N GLY A 49 -14.56 -14.54 -6.04
CA GLY A 49 -13.60 -15.64 -6.04
C GLY A 49 -12.20 -15.19 -5.56
N TYR A 50 -11.88 -13.90 -5.67
CA TYR A 50 -10.60 -13.35 -5.22
C TYR A 50 -10.68 -12.68 -3.86
N TYR A 51 -11.74 -11.92 -3.59
CA TYR A 51 -11.86 -11.12 -2.37
C TYR A 51 -13.26 -11.21 -1.80
N ASP A 52 -13.36 -11.38 -0.48
CA ASP A 52 -14.63 -11.48 0.22
C ASP A 52 -15.35 -10.13 0.36
N SER A 53 -14.60 -9.05 0.30
CA SER A 53 -15.14 -7.72 0.60
C SER A 53 -14.28 -6.60 0.01
N LYS A 54 -14.83 -5.40 0.00
CA LYS A 54 -14.13 -4.18 -0.37
C LYS A 54 -12.91 -3.95 0.54
N GLU A 55 -13.06 -4.24 1.82
CA GLU A 55 -11.99 -4.10 2.81
C GLU A 55 -10.81 -5.04 2.51
N LYS A 56 -11.10 -6.30 2.17
CA LYS A 56 -10.07 -7.25 1.79
C LYS A 56 -9.34 -6.83 0.52
N LEU A 57 -10.07 -6.27 -0.43
CA LEU A 57 -9.48 -5.73 -1.65
C LEU A 57 -8.53 -4.57 -1.36
N PHE A 58 -8.98 -3.60 -0.56
CA PHE A 58 -8.14 -2.46 -0.17
C PHE A 58 -6.87 -2.93 0.53
N ASP A 59 -7.01 -3.84 1.49
CA ASP A 59 -5.88 -4.41 2.21
C ASP A 59 -4.86 -5.05 1.26
N ALA A 60 -5.33 -5.81 0.28
CA ALA A 60 -4.46 -6.46 -0.71
C ALA A 60 -3.65 -5.45 -1.53
N LEU A 61 -4.17 -4.24 -1.74
CA LEU A 61 -3.48 -3.21 -2.51
C LEU A 61 -2.34 -2.55 -1.74
N VAL A 62 -2.41 -2.50 -0.41
CA VAL A 62 -1.50 -1.66 0.39
C VAL A 62 -0.73 -2.40 1.47
N SER A 63 -1.12 -3.64 1.82
CA SER A 63 -0.53 -4.35 2.97
C SER A 63 0.98 -4.56 2.83
N GLU A 64 1.46 -4.92 1.66
CA GLU A 64 2.89 -5.15 1.43
C GLU A 64 3.70 -3.88 1.70
N GLN A 65 3.26 -2.77 1.16
CA GLN A 65 3.94 -1.49 1.31
C GLN A 65 3.86 -0.99 2.75
N TYR A 66 2.72 -1.15 3.38
CA TYR A 66 2.55 -0.78 4.79
C TYR A 66 3.47 -1.59 5.69
N GLU A 67 3.49 -2.91 5.54
CA GLU A 67 4.34 -3.78 6.34
C GLU A 67 5.83 -3.48 6.13
N HIS A 68 6.22 -3.22 4.89
CA HIS A 68 7.62 -2.90 4.58
C HIS A 68 8.08 -1.63 5.29
N ILE A 69 7.28 -0.56 5.24
CA ILE A 69 7.66 0.70 5.88
C ILE A 69 7.65 0.59 7.41
N MET A 70 6.73 -0.19 7.97
CA MET A 70 6.70 -0.43 9.41
C MET A 70 7.91 -1.25 9.86
N ASP A 71 8.34 -2.23 9.07
CA ASP A 71 9.54 -3.01 9.34
C ASP A 71 10.79 -2.12 9.35
N MET A 72 10.89 -1.19 8.39
CA MET A 72 11.98 -0.22 8.36
C MET A 72 12.02 0.62 9.64
N TYR A 73 10.87 1.11 10.06
CA TYR A 73 10.75 1.93 11.26
C TYR A 73 11.13 1.16 12.52
N VAL A 74 10.58 -0.06 12.69
CA VAL A 74 10.87 -0.91 13.85
C VAL A 74 12.34 -1.32 13.89
N SER A 75 12.92 -1.70 12.76
CA SER A 75 14.35 -2.06 12.67
C SER A 75 15.25 -0.91 13.08
N THR A 76 14.91 0.31 12.67
CA THR A 76 15.67 1.50 13.03
C THR A 76 15.57 1.78 14.54
N GLN A 77 14.37 1.65 15.11
CA GLN A 77 14.20 1.83 16.56
C GLN A 77 14.98 0.79 17.36
N ASN A 78 14.96 -0.47 16.94
CA ASN A 78 15.69 -1.53 17.60
C ASN A 78 17.21 -1.30 17.55
N SER A 79 17.71 -0.91 16.38
CA SER A 79 19.13 -0.57 16.22
C SER A 79 19.54 0.57 17.14
N PHE A 80 18.68 1.59 17.26
CA PHE A 80 18.94 2.71 18.16
C PHE A 80 18.95 2.28 19.62
N LYS A 81 18.00 1.43 20.03
CA LYS A 81 17.92 0.93 21.42
C LYS A 81 19.11 0.09 21.85
N GLU A 82 19.76 -0.59 20.90
CA GLU A 82 20.94 -1.43 21.18
C GLU A 82 22.20 -0.61 21.43
N LEU A 83 22.21 0.69 21.09
CA LEU A 83 23.34 1.56 21.32
C LEU A 83 23.44 1.93 22.82
N GLU A 84 24.67 2.10 23.29
CA GLU A 84 24.93 2.68 24.60
C GLU A 84 24.39 4.13 24.64
N ALA A 85 23.99 4.59 25.83
CA ALA A 85 23.36 5.91 26.00
C ALA A 85 24.14 7.06 25.33
N GLU A 86 25.47 7.06 25.46
CA GLU A 86 26.33 8.08 24.86
C GLU A 86 26.26 8.04 23.33
N LYS A 87 26.26 6.84 22.76
CA LYS A 87 26.18 6.63 21.33
C LYS A 87 24.77 6.98 20.80
N GLN A 88 23.72 6.73 21.59
CA GLN A 88 22.36 7.11 21.23
C GLN A 88 22.28 8.63 21.05
N GLN A 89 22.81 9.38 21.99
CA GLN A 89 22.80 10.84 21.91
C GLN A 89 23.59 11.36 20.70
N ALA A 90 24.76 10.79 20.46
CA ALA A 90 25.65 11.21 19.38
C ALA A 90 25.10 10.87 17.98
N ASN A 91 24.31 9.79 17.86
CA ASN A 91 23.84 9.27 16.57
C ASN A 91 22.35 9.47 16.31
N MET A 92 21.63 10.12 17.22
CA MET A 92 20.17 10.26 17.10
C MET A 92 19.76 10.91 15.79
N GLY A 93 20.40 12.01 15.41
CA GLY A 93 20.09 12.73 14.19
C GLY A 93 20.44 11.93 12.93
N LYS A 94 21.54 11.21 12.96
CA LYS A 94 22.00 10.41 11.82
C LYS A 94 21.10 9.21 11.58
N ILE A 95 20.82 8.42 12.60
CA ILE A 95 19.99 7.22 12.49
C ILE A 95 18.57 7.60 12.08
N GLY A 96 17.99 8.63 12.72
CA GLY A 96 16.67 9.13 12.38
C GLY A 96 16.60 9.69 10.97
N GLY A 97 17.63 10.44 10.57
CA GLY A 97 17.71 11.02 9.23
C GLY A 97 17.85 9.97 8.14
N ASP A 98 18.70 8.97 8.35
CA ASP A 98 18.89 7.89 7.37
C ASP A 98 17.59 7.07 7.22
N CYS A 99 16.91 6.78 8.32
CA CYS A 99 15.64 6.06 8.29
C CYS A 99 14.59 6.87 7.52
N LEU A 100 14.47 8.16 7.83
CA LEU A 100 13.51 9.04 7.18
C LEU A 100 13.76 9.11 5.67
N GLU A 101 15.02 9.25 5.26
CA GLU A 101 15.39 9.28 3.85
C GLU A 101 14.98 8.00 3.14
N GLN A 102 15.28 6.84 3.72
CA GLN A 102 14.91 5.54 3.15
C GLN A 102 13.39 5.39 3.07
N MET A 103 12.66 5.81 4.10
CA MET A 103 11.20 5.76 4.12
C MET A 103 10.60 6.66 3.04
N ILE A 104 11.12 7.87 2.88
CA ILE A 104 10.66 8.80 1.84
C ILE A 104 10.91 8.21 0.45
N ASP A 105 12.09 7.66 0.20
CA ASP A 105 12.42 7.05 -1.08
C ASP A 105 11.47 5.89 -1.40
N TYR A 106 11.19 5.05 -0.41
CA TYR A 106 10.25 3.95 -0.58
C TYR A 106 8.84 4.44 -0.86
N MET A 107 8.39 5.49 -0.18
CA MET A 107 7.07 6.07 -0.39
C MET A 107 6.93 6.66 -1.80
N TYR A 108 7.96 7.32 -2.31
CA TYR A 108 7.95 7.81 -3.68
C TYR A 108 7.91 6.68 -4.70
N ALA A 109 8.63 5.59 -4.43
CA ALA A 109 8.62 4.42 -5.32
C ALA A 109 7.25 3.71 -5.34
N ASN A 110 6.43 3.91 -4.31
CA ASN A 110 5.11 3.30 -4.15
C ASN A 110 4.06 4.37 -3.88
N GLU A 111 4.07 5.43 -4.67
CA GLU A 111 3.28 6.64 -4.44
C GLU A 111 1.79 6.37 -4.31
N ASP A 112 1.21 5.59 -5.22
CA ASP A 112 -0.22 5.31 -5.22
C ASP A 112 -0.65 4.56 -3.95
N GLU A 113 0.12 3.56 -3.54
CA GLU A 113 -0.17 2.77 -2.35
C GLU A 113 -0.14 3.63 -1.09
N PHE A 114 0.84 4.50 -0.95
CA PHE A 114 0.91 5.40 0.21
C PHE A 114 -0.13 6.50 0.16
N ARG A 115 -0.52 6.95 -1.02
CA ARG A 115 -1.64 7.88 -1.15
C ARG A 115 -2.93 7.22 -0.66
N LEU A 116 -3.14 5.95 -0.99
CA LEU A 116 -4.29 5.19 -0.48
C LEU A 116 -4.26 5.10 1.05
N ILE A 117 -3.11 4.75 1.63
CA ILE A 117 -2.97 4.61 3.09
C ILE A 117 -3.20 5.95 3.80
N LEU A 118 -2.57 7.01 3.32
CA LEU A 118 -2.56 8.30 4.03
C LEU A 118 -3.82 9.14 3.80
N MET A 119 -4.42 9.04 2.61
CA MET A 119 -5.50 9.94 2.22
C MET A 119 -6.84 9.27 1.97
N CYS A 120 -6.86 7.96 1.74
CA CYS A 120 -8.05 7.25 1.26
C CYS A 120 -8.49 6.11 2.19
N SER A 121 -7.88 5.97 3.35
CA SER A 121 -8.03 4.77 4.19
C SER A 121 -9.13 4.87 5.25
N LYS A 122 -9.89 5.97 5.30
CA LYS A 122 -10.97 6.11 6.28
C LYS A 122 -11.97 4.95 6.16
N GLY A 123 -12.24 4.30 7.27
CA GLY A 123 -13.09 3.11 7.32
C GLY A 123 -12.30 1.79 7.27
N THR A 124 -10.97 1.84 7.11
CA THR A 124 -10.11 0.66 7.11
C THR A 124 -9.22 0.63 8.35
N ARG A 125 -8.50 -0.48 8.55
CA ARG A 125 -7.53 -0.60 9.64
C ARG A 125 -6.35 0.37 9.55
N TYR A 126 -6.16 1.01 8.41
CA TYR A 126 -5.10 1.98 8.17
C TYR A 126 -5.48 3.42 8.54
N GLU A 127 -6.71 3.62 8.97
CA GLU A 127 -7.27 4.96 9.21
C GLU A 127 -6.46 5.82 10.18
N ASN A 128 -5.89 5.20 11.19
CA ASN A 128 -5.17 5.90 12.26
C ASN A 128 -3.65 5.84 12.11
N MET A 129 -3.18 5.70 10.91
CA MET A 129 -1.75 5.65 10.62
C MET A 129 -1.13 7.04 10.41
#